data_308c34cdc710f7d16579cad978ee4ceb
#
_entry.id   308c34cdc710f7d16579cad978ee4ceb
#
_cell.length_a   1.000
_cell.length_b   1.000
_cell.length_c   1.000
_cell.angle_alpha   90.00
_cell.angle_beta   90.00
_cell.angle_gamma   90.00
#
_symmetry.space_group_name_H-M   'P 1'
#
loop_
_entity.id
_entity.type
_entity.pdbx_description
1 polymer ?
#
loop_
_entity_poly.entity_id
_entity_poly.type
_entity_poly.pdbx_seq_one_letter_code
_entity_poly.pdbx_strand_id
1 'polypeptide(L)'
;MMDVAVSFEGVPIRLTHERWFHIVENHDDVAGYYDEVLETIENPDLVLRGYRGTLIAVRRYGRRRYFMVVYRQVSADDGFIITAYFTSKLDRRHIVWRKP
;
A
#
# COMPACT_ATOMS: atom_id res chain seq x y z
N MET A 1 5.89 -0.69 -18.62
CA MET A 1 6.85 -1.03 -17.56
C MET A 1 6.13 -1.12 -16.23
N MET A 2 6.56 -2.02 -15.35
CA MET A 2 5.99 -2.16 -14.03
C MET A 2 7.04 -2.66 -13.04
N ASP A 3 6.83 -2.38 -11.78
CA ASP A 3 7.61 -2.93 -10.69
C ASP A 3 6.74 -3.82 -9.82
N VAL A 4 7.38 -4.72 -9.09
CA VAL A 4 6.70 -5.69 -8.24
C VAL A 4 7.32 -5.66 -6.86
N ALA A 5 6.46 -5.64 -5.84
CA ALA A 5 6.85 -5.77 -4.44
C ALA A 5 6.14 -6.98 -3.84
N VAL A 6 6.78 -7.66 -2.90
CA VAL A 6 6.20 -8.87 -2.30
C VAL A 6 5.53 -8.50 -0.98
N SER A 7 4.24 -8.85 -0.85
CA SER A 7 3.45 -8.52 0.34
C SER A 7 3.84 -9.41 1.54
N PHE A 8 3.28 -9.07 2.70
CA PHE A 8 3.54 -9.82 3.93
C PHE A 8 3.13 -11.30 3.85
N GLU A 9 2.25 -11.63 2.91
CA GLU A 9 1.84 -13.02 2.67
C GLU A 9 2.60 -13.69 1.53
N GLY A 10 3.64 -13.04 1.02
CA GLY A 10 4.45 -13.59 -0.05
C GLY A 10 3.88 -13.44 -1.44
N VAL A 11 2.87 -12.60 -1.62
CA VAL A 11 2.21 -12.40 -2.92
C VAL A 11 2.89 -11.26 -3.67
N PRO A 12 3.26 -11.46 -4.96
CA PRO A 12 3.80 -10.36 -5.77
C PRO A 12 2.70 -9.36 -6.11
N ILE A 13 2.97 -8.09 -5.82
CA ILE A 13 2.02 -6.99 -6.00
C ILE A 13 2.60 -6.05 -7.04
N ARG A 14 1.87 -5.88 -8.15
CA ARG A 14 2.30 -5.08 -9.30
C ARG A 14 1.95 -3.60 -9.14
N LEU A 15 2.87 -2.74 -9.54
CA LEU A 15 2.61 -1.32 -9.73
C LEU A 15 2.98 -0.96 -11.16
N THR A 16 2.00 -0.70 -12.00
CA THR A 16 2.22 -0.28 -13.38
C THR A 16 2.43 1.23 -13.45
N HIS A 17 3.11 1.72 -14.48
CA HIS A 17 3.27 3.16 -14.70
C HIS A 17 1.92 3.84 -14.86
N GLU A 18 1.01 3.21 -15.56
CA GLU A 18 -0.33 3.75 -15.76
C GLU A 18 -1.06 3.96 -14.43
N ARG A 19 -1.01 2.96 -13.55
CA ARG A 19 -1.60 3.06 -12.22
C ARG A 19 -0.92 4.16 -11.41
N TRP A 20 0.39 4.25 -11.51
CA TRP A 20 1.14 5.29 -10.81
C TRP A 20 0.69 6.69 -11.23
N PHE A 21 0.49 6.93 -12.52
CA PHE A 21 -0.02 8.21 -13.00
C PHE A 21 -1.40 8.52 -12.39
N HIS A 22 -2.29 7.54 -12.34
CA HIS A 22 -3.60 7.72 -11.72
C HIS A 22 -3.49 8.08 -10.24
N ILE A 23 -2.59 7.43 -9.53
CA ILE A 23 -2.37 7.70 -8.10
C ILE A 23 -1.90 9.15 -7.92
N VAL A 24 -0.91 9.57 -8.67
CA VAL A 24 -0.35 10.92 -8.56
C VAL A 24 -1.37 11.99 -8.96
N GLU A 25 -2.19 11.73 -9.97
CA GLU A 25 -3.24 12.67 -10.38
C GLU A 25 -4.26 12.92 -9.27
N ASN A 26 -4.56 11.92 -8.47
CA ASN A 26 -5.55 12.03 -7.39
C ASN A 26 -4.92 12.41 -6.05
N HIS A 27 -3.63 12.14 -5.87
CA HIS A 27 -2.89 12.38 -4.64
C HIS A 27 -1.51 12.92 -5.00
N ASP A 28 -1.43 14.18 -5.39
CA ASP A 28 -0.18 14.76 -5.88
C ASP A 28 0.92 14.85 -4.82
N ASP A 29 0.54 14.80 -3.56
CA ASP A 29 1.50 14.78 -2.45
C ASP A 29 2.33 13.49 -2.40
N VAL A 30 1.94 12.44 -3.13
CA VAL A 30 2.72 11.20 -3.19
C VAL A 30 3.64 11.12 -4.41
N ALA A 31 3.72 12.17 -5.23
CA ALA A 31 4.47 12.15 -6.49
C ALA A 31 5.94 11.74 -6.33
N GLY A 32 6.58 12.11 -5.24
CA GLY A 32 7.97 11.75 -4.97
C GLY A 32 8.17 10.44 -4.22
N TYR A 33 7.12 9.63 -4.07
CA TYR A 33 7.12 8.48 -3.17
C TYR A 33 6.97 7.14 -3.88
N TYR A 34 7.38 7.05 -5.14
CA TYR A 34 7.26 5.81 -5.92
C TYR A 34 7.94 4.62 -5.21
N ASP A 35 9.19 4.80 -4.83
CA ASP A 35 9.94 3.72 -4.16
C ASP A 35 9.33 3.38 -2.81
N GLU A 36 8.84 4.37 -2.08
CA GLU A 36 8.21 4.18 -0.79
C GLU A 36 6.90 3.41 -0.89
N VAL A 37 6.19 3.52 -2.00
CA VAL A 37 4.99 2.71 -2.24
C VAL A 37 5.36 1.22 -2.24
N LEU A 38 6.38 0.87 -3.01
CA LEU A 38 6.87 -0.52 -3.09
C LEU A 38 7.43 -0.99 -1.75
N GLU A 39 8.22 -0.14 -1.10
CA GLU A 39 8.81 -0.44 0.21
C GLU A 39 7.73 -0.68 1.26
N THR A 40 6.64 0.07 1.21
CA THR A 40 5.53 -0.09 2.15
C THR A 40 4.84 -1.44 1.99
N ILE A 41 4.72 -1.93 0.76
CA ILE A 41 4.19 -3.28 0.51
C ILE A 41 5.11 -4.34 1.13
N GLU A 42 6.42 -4.19 0.97
CA GLU A 42 7.38 -5.19 1.43
C GLU A 42 7.62 -5.16 2.93
N ASN A 43 7.67 -3.96 3.51
CA ASN A 43 8.02 -3.76 4.92
C ASN A 43 7.02 -2.85 5.63
N PRO A 44 5.75 -3.24 5.72
CA PRO A 44 4.77 -2.41 6.40
C PRO A 44 4.95 -2.46 7.91
N ASP A 45 4.55 -1.41 8.60
CA ASP A 45 4.46 -1.42 10.06
C ASP A 45 3.23 -2.22 10.50
N LEU A 46 2.17 -2.13 9.71
CA LEU A 46 0.98 -2.95 9.90
C LEU A 46 0.18 -3.05 8.60
N VAL A 47 -0.76 -3.98 8.57
CA VAL A 47 -1.66 -4.16 7.43
C VAL A 47 -3.09 -4.16 7.94
N LEU A 48 -3.95 -3.41 7.27
CA LEU A 48 -5.37 -3.30 7.57
C LEU A 48 -6.19 -4.02 6.52
N ARG A 49 -7.37 -4.50 6.94
CA ARG A 49 -8.40 -4.90 5.98
C ARG A 49 -9.07 -3.64 5.45
N GLY A 50 -9.13 -3.51 4.15
CA GLY A 50 -9.79 -2.40 3.49
C GLY A 50 -11.16 -2.76 2.96
N TYR A 51 -11.68 -1.91 2.10
CA TYR A 51 -12.99 -2.05 1.52
C TYR A 51 -13.00 -3.13 0.43
N ARG A 52 -14.04 -3.93 0.38
CA ARG A 52 -14.26 -4.96 -0.66
C ARG A 52 -13.09 -5.90 -0.91
N GLY A 53 -12.52 -6.43 0.17
CA GLY A 53 -11.46 -7.42 0.06
C GLY A 53 -10.09 -6.84 -0.28
N THR A 54 -9.92 -5.53 -0.20
CA THR A 54 -8.60 -4.93 -0.33
C THR A 54 -7.83 -5.04 0.97
N LEU A 55 -6.52 -4.84 0.88
CA LEU A 55 -5.63 -4.71 2.01
C LEU A 55 -4.94 -3.35 1.95
N ILE A 56 -4.54 -2.85 3.10
CA ILE A 56 -3.87 -1.56 3.19
C ILE A 56 -2.58 -1.75 3.98
N ALA A 57 -1.45 -1.64 3.29
CA ALA A 57 -0.15 -1.64 3.92
C ALA A 57 0.12 -0.23 4.46
N VAL A 58 0.61 -0.14 5.69
CA VAL A 58 0.76 1.14 6.39
C VAL A 58 2.18 1.29 6.90
N ARG A 59 2.78 2.46 6.69
CA ARG A 59 4.02 2.88 7.34
C ARG A 59 3.79 4.17 8.09
N ARG A 60 4.40 4.27 9.25
CA ARG A 60 4.35 5.49 10.06
C ARG A 60 5.43 6.46 9.59
N TYR A 61 5.01 7.67 9.23
CA TYR A 61 5.91 8.72 8.79
C TYR A 61 6.08 9.81 9.84
N GLY A 62 5.63 9.55 11.03
CA GLY A 62 5.71 10.48 12.12
C GLY A 62 4.46 10.43 12.97
N ARG A 63 4.30 11.40 13.85
CA ARG A 63 3.15 11.48 14.71
C ARG A 63 1.92 11.84 13.89
N ARG A 64 0.91 10.97 13.91
CA ARG A 64 -0.34 11.16 13.18
C ARG A 64 -0.15 11.35 11.68
N ARG A 65 0.89 10.71 11.13
CA ARG A 65 1.07 10.72 9.70
C ARG A 65 1.38 9.30 9.25
N TYR A 66 0.50 8.75 8.43
CA TYR A 66 0.58 7.38 7.96
C TYR A 66 0.57 7.37 6.44
N PHE A 67 1.45 6.56 5.86
CA PHE A 67 1.45 6.31 4.44
C PHE A 67 0.68 5.03 4.19
N MET A 68 -0.38 5.12 3.40
CA MET A 68 -1.32 4.03 3.13
C MET A 68 -1.15 3.58 1.70
N VAL A 69 -0.94 2.29 1.49
CA VAL A 69 -0.89 1.70 0.14
C VAL A 69 -1.97 0.64 0.06
N VAL A 70 -2.99 0.93 -0.73
CA VAL A 70 -4.14 0.04 -0.91
C VAL A 70 -3.84 -0.91 -2.07
N TYR A 71 -4.02 -2.20 -1.82
CA TYR A 71 -3.72 -3.22 -2.83
C TYR A 71 -4.70 -4.37 -2.72
N ARG A 72 -4.73 -5.20 -3.75
CA ARG A 72 -5.57 -6.41 -3.78
C ARG A 72 -4.71 -7.60 -4.13
N GLN A 73 -4.87 -8.69 -3.39
CA GLN A 73 -4.28 -9.99 -3.73
C GLN A 73 -5.34 -10.80 -4.47
N VAL A 74 -5.05 -11.13 -5.72
CA VAL A 74 -5.97 -11.86 -6.58
C VAL A 74 -5.82 -13.36 -6.38
N SER A 75 -4.58 -13.79 -6.15
CA SER A 75 -4.23 -15.19 -5.95
C SER A 75 -2.92 -15.26 -5.16
N ALA A 76 -2.42 -16.46 -4.94
CA ALA A 76 -1.11 -16.64 -4.30
C ALA A 76 0.05 -16.08 -5.13
N ASP A 77 -0.16 -15.88 -6.43
CA ASP A 77 0.89 -15.48 -7.36
C ASP A 77 0.66 -14.12 -8.00
N ASP A 78 -0.40 -13.41 -7.63
CA ASP A 78 -0.74 -12.15 -8.31
C ASP A 78 -1.51 -11.19 -7.42
N GLY A 79 -1.18 -9.93 -7.56
CA GLY A 79 -1.90 -8.83 -6.93
C GLY A 79 -1.50 -7.51 -7.57
N PHE A 80 -2.15 -6.44 -7.17
CA PHE A 80 -1.88 -5.12 -7.76
C PHE A 80 -2.20 -4.01 -6.78
N ILE A 81 -1.48 -2.89 -6.95
CA ILE A 81 -1.69 -1.68 -6.16
C ILE A 81 -2.84 -0.90 -6.78
N ILE A 82 -3.72 -0.41 -5.93
CA ILE A 82 -4.88 0.38 -6.33
C ILE A 82 -4.59 1.88 -6.15
N THR A 83 -4.14 2.28 -4.96
CA THR A 83 -3.84 3.69 -4.68
C THR A 83 -2.90 3.81 -3.48
N ALA A 84 -2.39 5.02 -3.27
CA ALA A 84 -1.56 5.35 -2.12
C ALA A 84 -1.85 6.79 -1.70
N TYR A 85 -1.81 7.05 -0.40
CA TYR A 85 -2.10 8.40 0.12
C TYR A 85 -1.58 8.53 1.55
N PHE A 86 -1.44 9.77 2.00
CA PHE A 86 -1.15 10.07 3.40
C PHE A 86 -2.44 10.35 4.15
N THR A 87 -2.48 9.98 5.42
CA THR A 87 -3.60 10.26 6.29
C THR A 87 -3.12 10.42 7.74
N SER A 88 -3.90 11.12 8.53
CA SER A 88 -3.67 11.24 9.97
C SER A 88 -4.51 10.26 10.78
N LYS A 89 -5.39 9.51 10.12
CA LYS A 89 -6.35 8.60 10.77
C LYS A 89 -5.99 7.15 10.52
N LEU A 90 -6.07 6.33 11.56
CA LEU A 90 -5.79 4.91 11.48
C LEU A 90 -6.88 4.15 12.23
N ASP A 91 -7.62 3.31 11.51
CA ASP A 91 -8.65 2.47 12.13
C ASP A 91 -8.06 1.16 12.61
N ARG A 92 -7.72 1.09 13.88
CA ARG A 92 -7.06 -0.06 14.49
C ARG A 92 -7.94 -1.29 14.61
N ARG A 93 -9.25 -1.15 14.40
CA ARG A 93 -10.18 -2.28 14.46
C ARG A 93 -10.00 -3.25 13.30
N HIS A 94 -9.38 -2.80 12.23
CA HIS A 94 -9.22 -3.59 11.01
C HIS A 94 -7.80 -4.12 10.80
N ILE A 95 -6.96 -4.08 11.83
CA ILE A 95 -5.59 -4.60 11.72
C ILE A 95 -5.64 -6.11 11.56
N VAL A 96 -5.01 -6.63 10.49
CA VAL A 96 -4.89 -8.06 10.23
C VAL A 96 -3.46 -8.56 10.42
N TRP A 97 -2.49 -7.67 10.46
CA TRP A 97 -1.09 -8.02 10.69
C TRP A 97 -0.34 -6.84 11.26
N ARG A 98 0.59 -7.11 12.17
CA ARG A 98 1.50 -6.11 12.73
C ARG A 98 2.92 -6.61 12.60
N LYS A 99 3.84 -5.69 12.34
CA LYS A 99 5.26 -5.99 12.37
C LYS A 99 5.64 -6.45 13.79
N PRO A 100 6.33 -7.59 13.91
CA PRO A 100 6.78 -8.12 15.20
C PRO A 100 7.83 -7.22 15.85
#